data_9a6e0f52b87b0f6ae9cfa9c219e3bbfb
#
_entry.id   9a6e0f52b87b0f6ae9cfa9c219e3bbfb
#
_cell.length_a   1.000
_cell.length_b   1.000
_cell.length_c   1.000
_cell.angle_alpha   90.00
_cell.angle_beta   90.00
_cell.angle_gamma   90.00
#
_symmetry.space_group_name_H-M   'P 1'
#
loop_
_entity.id
_entity.type
_entity.pdbx_description
1 polymer ?
#
loop_
_entity_poly.entity_id
_entity_poly.type
_entity_poly.pdbx_seq_one_letter_code
_entity_poly.pdbx_strand_id
1 'polypeptide(L)'
;MDSTNDGTASLISTADQTTLDLFALICERTSEVVRATADWGASGLRDGQYNVDLEVDAVCVALLLGAGYDVLSEESGIQRAQGSDGRSIVVCDPLDGSTNASLGLPWCATALCHVVDG
;
A
#
# COMPACT_ATOMS: atom_id res chain seq x y z
N MET A 1 19.62 -20.86 -24.24
CA MET A 1 19.43 -20.90 -23.74
C MET A 1 19.19 -20.55 -22.86
N ASP A 2 19.18 -20.58 -22.39
CA ASP A 2 19.02 -20.20 -21.65
C ASP A 2 19.31 -20.28 -20.60
N SER A 3 19.72 -20.57 -20.71
CA SER A 3 20.31 -20.51 -19.65
C SER A 3 20.21 -19.61 -18.93
N THR A 4 20.07 -19.11 -19.51
CA THR A 4 19.70 -18.15 -18.91
C THR A 4 18.91 -18.21 -17.74
N ASN A 5 18.47 -19.18 -17.32
CA ASN A 5 17.71 -19.28 -16.14
C ASN A 5 18.61 -19.22 -14.96
N ASP A 6 18.89 -18.03 -14.52
CA ASP A 6 19.71 -17.91 -13.33
C ASP A 6 18.90 -18.20 -12.08
N GLY A 7 19.57 -18.41 -10.98
CA GLY A 7 18.94 -18.71 -9.71
C GLY A 7 18.11 -17.57 -9.15
N THR A 8 18.30 -16.33 -9.62
CA THR A 8 17.58 -15.18 -9.11
C THR A 8 16.10 -15.28 -9.45
N ALA A 9 15.77 -15.70 -10.67
CA ALA A 9 14.38 -15.83 -11.08
C ALA A 9 13.61 -16.86 -10.26
N SER A 10 14.30 -17.90 -9.76
CA SER A 10 13.67 -18.96 -8.98
C SER A 10 13.55 -18.66 -7.51
N LEU A 11 14.09 -17.53 -7.01
CA LEU A 11 14.00 -17.16 -5.60
C LEU A 11 12.68 -16.52 -5.23
N ILE A 12 11.90 -16.06 -6.20
CA ILE A 12 10.61 -15.42 -5.96
C ILE A 12 9.53 -16.30 -6.59
N SER A 13 8.57 -16.72 -5.77
CA SER A 13 7.43 -17.49 -6.28
C SER A 13 6.56 -16.64 -7.17
N THR A 14 5.75 -17.29 -8.03
CA THR A 14 4.77 -16.59 -8.86
C THR A 14 3.77 -15.81 -8.00
N ALA A 15 3.33 -16.39 -6.88
CA ALA A 15 2.42 -15.73 -5.97
C ALA A 15 3.04 -14.48 -5.36
N ASP A 16 4.30 -14.56 -4.93
CA ASP A 16 5.00 -13.41 -4.37
C ASP A 16 5.24 -12.33 -5.43
N GLN A 17 5.56 -12.73 -6.66
CA GLN A 17 5.72 -11.79 -7.75
C GLN A 17 4.42 -11.06 -8.05
N THR A 18 3.29 -11.75 -8.02
CA THR A 18 1.98 -11.13 -8.19
C THR A 18 1.70 -10.10 -7.09
N THR A 19 2.03 -10.43 -5.85
CA THR A 19 1.90 -9.50 -4.73
C THR A 19 2.79 -8.28 -4.90
N LEU A 20 4.05 -8.47 -5.30
CA LEU A 20 4.98 -7.36 -5.54
C LEU A 20 4.52 -6.46 -6.70
N ASP A 21 3.97 -7.05 -7.76
CA ASP A 21 3.44 -6.28 -8.88
C ASP A 21 2.24 -5.42 -8.43
N LEU A 22 1.38 -5.95 -7.58
CA LEU A 22 0.28 -5.20 -6.99
C LEU A 22 0.81 -4.06 -6.12
N PHE A 23 1.82 -4.33 -5.30
CA PHE A 23 2.44 -3.31 -4.45
C PHE A 23 3.03 -2.18 -5.28
N ALA A 24 3.69 -2.51 -6.39
CA ALA A 24 4.22 -1.50 -7.31
C ALA A 24 3.11 -0.63 -7.90
N LEU A 25 2.00 -1.24 -8.29
CA LEU A 25 0.83 -0.50 -8.79
C LEU A 25 0.26 0.42 -7.71
N ILE A 26 0.16 -0.05 -6.47
CA ILE A 26 -0.33 0.77 -5.36
C ILE A 26 0.58 1.97 -5.15
N CYS A 27 1.90 1.77 -5.14
CA CYS A 27 2.86 2.86 -5.00
C CYS A 27 2.71 3.90 -6.13
N GLU A 28 2.49 3.44 -7.34
CA GLU A 28 2.26 4.32 -8.48
C GLU A 28 0.97 5.14 -8.31
N ARG A 29 -0.12 4.50 -7.94
CA ARG A 29 -1.42 5.16 -7.75
C ARG A 29 -1.40 6.15 -6.59
N THR A 30 -0.83 5.77 -5.45
CA THR A 30 -0.70 6.67 -4.30
C THR A 30 0.18 7.86 -4.64
N SER A 31 1.25 7.65 -5.38
CA SER A 31 2.12 8.73 -5.85
C SER A 31 1.36 9.72 -6.75
N GLU A 32 0.50 9.22 -7.63
CA GLU A 32 -0.34 10.07 -8.48
C GLU A 32 -1.29 10.94 -7.64
N VAL A 33 -1.92 10.35 -6.61
CA VAL A 33 -2.80 11.10 -5.71
C VAL A 33 -2.03 12.20 -4.99
N VAL A 34 -0.86 11.89 -4.45
CA VAL A 34 -0.04 12.86 -3.73
C VAL A 34 0.35 14.01 -4.65
N ARG A 35 0.78 13.72 -5.88
CA ARG A 35 1.17 14.75 -6.84
C ARG A 35 0.00 15.64 -7.29
N ALA A 36 -1.22 15.10 -7.30
CA ALA A 36 -2.41 15.83 -7.69
C ALA A 36 -3.07 16.56 -6.52
N THR A 37 -2.60 16.36 -5.29
CA THR A 37 -3.23 16.91 -4.09
C THR A 37 -3.09 18.43 -4.06
N ALA A 38 -4.23 19.10 -3.90
CA ALA A 38 -4.30 20.53 -3.67
C ALA A 38 -4.65 20.86 -2.21
N ASP A 39 -5.35 19.96 -1.54
CA ASP A 39 -5.80 20.14 -0.16
C ASP A 39 -4.87 19.38 0.79
N TRP A 40 -3.95 20.10 1.39
CA TRP A 40 -3.05 19.58 2.43
C TRP A 40 -3.56 19.89 3.84
N GLY A 41 -4.86 20.10 3.98
CA GLY A 41 -5.50 20.38 5.25
C GLY A 41 -5.66 19.16 6.13
N ALA A 42 -5.86 19.41 7.43
CA ALA A 42 -6.15 18.38 8.40
C ALA A 42 -7.48 17.70 8.11
N SER A 43 -7.57 16.39 8.40
CA SER A 43 -8.80 15.63 8.20
C SER A 43 -9.91 16.04 9.16
N GLY A 44 -9.54 16.50 10.36
CA GLY A 44 -10.47 16.78 11.42
C GLY A 44 -10.96 15.53 12.17
N LEU A 45 -10.51 14.35 11.77
CA LEU A 45 -10.94 13.09 12.39
C LEU A 45 -9.96 12.60 13.44
N ARG A 46 -8.68 12.91 13.25
CA ARG A 46 -7.60 12.47 14.16
C ARG A 46 -6.45 13.48 14.08
N ASP A 47 -5.83 13.77 15.24
CA ASP A 47 -4.68 14.66 15.29
C ASP A 47 -3.54 14.13 14.40
N GLY A 48 -2.94 15.02 13.63
CA GLY A 48 -1.83 14.68 12.75
C GLY A 48 -2.23 14.01 11.44
N GLN A 49 -3.50 13.73 11.24
CA GLN A 49 -3.99 13.16 9.99
C GLN A 49 -4.41 14.26 9.02
N TYR A 50 -3.98 14.12 7.77
CA TYR A 50 -4.34 15.03 6.68
C TYR A 50 -5.43 14.41 5.80
N ASN A 51 -6.14 15.25 5.05
CA ASN A 51 -7.13 14.76 4.08
C ASN A 51 -6.49 13.84 3.05
N VAL A 52 -5.27 14.13 2.62
CA VAL A 52 -4.55 13.27 1.66
C VAL A 52 -4.30 11.86 2.21
N ASP A 53 -4.11 11.71 3.52
CA ASP A 53 -3.95 10.40 4.14
C ASP A 53 -5.18 9.53 3.90
N LEU A 54 -6.37 10.12 3.99
CA LEU A 54 -7.63 9.41 3.71
C LEU A 54 -7.77 9.06 2.23
N GLU A 55 -7.35 9.95 1.35
CA GLU A 55 -7.44 9.73 -0.11
C GLU A 55 -6.52 8.58 -0.56
N VAL A 56 -5.27 8.59 -0.13
CA VAL A 56 -4.33 7.52 -0.48
C VAL A 56 -4.74 6.19 0.16
N ASP A 57 -5.28 6.23 1.37
CA ASP A 57 -5.78 5.04 2.05
C ASP A 57 -6.92 4.40 1.25
N ALA A 58 -7.87 5.20 0.79
CA ALA A 58 -9.00 4.70 0.01
C ALA A 58 -8.53 3.97 -1.25
N VAL A 59 -7.54 4.52 -1.96
CA VAL A 59 -6.97 3.90 -3.16
C VAL A 59 -6.24 2.60 -2.81
N CYS A 60 -5.39 2.63 -1.81
CA CYS A 60 -4.59 1.48 -1.39
C CYS A 60 -5.48 0.32 -0.93
N VAL A 61 -6.43 0.60 -0.04
CA VAL A 61 -7.33 -0.41 0.52
C VAL A 61 -8.21 -1.01 -0.57
N ALA A 62 -8.75 -0.19 -1.48
CA ALA A 62 -9.60 -0.69 -2.55
C ALA A 62 -8.84 -1.66 -3.46
N LEU A 63 -7.60 -1.36 -3.81
CA LEU A 63 -6.78 -2.23 -4.65
C LEU A 63 -6.45 -3.53 -3.95
N LEU A 64 -6.11 -3.48 -2.66
CA LEU A 64 -5.79 -4.67 -1.88
C LEU A 64 -7.01 -5.57 -1.69
N LEU A 65 -8.13 -5.02 -1.25
CA LEU A 65 -9.36 -5.79 -1.05
C LEU A 65 -9.85 -6.38 -2.38
N GLY A 66 -9.79 -5.60 -3.46
CA GLY A 66 -10.20 -6.07 -4.79
C GLY A 66 -9.36 -7.23 -5.31
N ALA A 67 -8.12 -7.34 -4.86
CA ALA A 67 -7.23 -8.45 -5.20
C ALA A 67 -7.33 -9.63 -4.22
N GLY A 68 -8.19 -9.55 -3.20
CA GLY A 68 -8.44 -10.63 -2.27
C GLY A 68 -7.60 -10.59 -0.99
N TYR A 69 -6.90 -9.50 -0.73
CA TYR A 69 -6.11 -9.37 0.50
C TYR A 69 -6.90 -8.70 1.61
N ASP A 70 -6.81 -9.26 2.81
CA ASP A 70 -7.19 -8.55 4.03
C ASP A 70 -6.19 -7.43 4.28
N VAL A 71 -6.62 -6.37 4.94
CA VAL A 71 -5.80 -5.17 5.14
C VAL A 71 -5.83 -4.73 6.59
N LEU A 72 -4.66 -4.37 7.10
CA LEU A 72 -4.52 -3.58 8.31
C LEU A 72 -3.90 -2.25 7.90
N SER A 73 -4.71 -1.21 7.83
CA SER A 73 -4.25 0.13 7.48
C SER A 73 -4.06 0.98 8.71
N GLU A 74 -2.99 1.79 8.73
CA GLU A 74 -2.79 2.79 9.77
C GLU A 74 -3.96 3.77 9.83
N GLU A 75 -4.55 4.12 8.68
CA GLU A 75 -5.62 5.12 8.61
C GLU A 75 -7.00 4.55 8.91
N SER A 76 -7.31 3.35 8.42
CA SER A 76 -8.69 2.81 8.46
C SER A 76 -8.84 1.50 9.21
N GLY A 77 -7.77 0.96 9.81
CA GLY A 77 -7.84 -0.24 10.62
C GLY A 77 -7.94 -1.53 9.81
N ILE A 78 -8.55 -2.55 10.40
CA ILE A 78 -8.66 -3.88 9.80
C ILE A 78 -9.87 -3.94 8.89
N GLN A 79 -9.67 -4.44 7.67
CA GLN A 79 -10.73 -4.68 6.70
C GLN A 79 -10.47 -6.04 6.04
N ARG A 80 -11.51 -6.82 5.83
CA ARG A 80 -11.39 -8.14 5.26
C ARG A 80 -11.89 -8.17 3.84
N ALA A 81 -11.15 -8.87 2.98
CA ALA A 81 -11.59 -9.14 1.62
C ALA A 81 -12.73 -10.16 1.62
N GLN A 82 -13.63 -10.01 0.66
CA GLN A 82 -14.73 -10.95 0.51
C GLN A 82 -14.18 -12.35 0.20
N GLY A 83 -14.62 -13.35 0.95
CA GLY A 83 -14.18 -14.73 0.77
C GLY A 83 -12.80 -15.03 1.31
N SER A 84 -12.22 -14.13 2.07
CA SER A 84 -10.89 -14.33 2.67
C SER A 84 -10.89 -15.49 3.67
N ASP A 85 -9.80 -16.26 3.69
CA ASP A 85 -9.60 -17.34 4.67
C ASP A 85 -8.92 -16.86 5.96
N GLY A 86 -8.53 -15.60 6.03
CA GLY A 86 -7.90 -15.00 7.20
C GLY A 86 -6.45 -15.41 7.43
N ARG A 87 -5.81 -16.06 6.46
CA ARG A 87 -4.46 -16.63 6.65
C ARG A 87 -3.33 -15.68 6.28
N SER A 88 -3.68 -14.57 5.69
CA SER A 88 -2.69 -13.53 5.39
C SER A 88 -3.34 -12.15 5.48
N ILE A 89 -2.51 -11.14 5.67
CA ILE A 89 -2.96 -9.76 5.74
C ILE A 89 -1.88 -8.86 5.19
N VAL A 90 -2.27 -7.77 4.53
CA VAL A 90 -1.33 -6.73 4.14
C VAL A 90 -1.43 -5.60 5.14
N VAL A 91 -0.32 -5.30 5.79
CA VAL A 91 -0.18 -4.14 6.68
C VAL A 91 0.29 -2.98 5.82
N CYS A 92 -0.39 -1.86 5.90
CA CYS A 92 -0.03 -0.71 5.06
C CYS A 92 -0.10 0.61 5.79
N ASP A 93 0.86 1.47 5.44
CA ASP A 93 0.84 2.90 5.65
C ASP A 93 0.96 3.54 4.27
N PRO A 94 -0.14 3.98 3.66
CA PRO A 94 -0.12 4.46 2.28
C PRO A 94 0.73 5.71 2.08
N LEU A 95 0.83 6.56 3.09
CA LEU A 95 1.68 7.76 3.05
C LEU A 95 2.35 7.96 4.40
N ASP A 96 3.50 7.33 4.58
CA ASP A 96 4.37 7.57 5.71
C ASP A 96 5.13 8.89 5.45
N GLY A 97 5.10 9.80 6.41
CA GLY A 97 5.73 11.11 6.25
C GLY A 97 4.83 12.13 5.56
N SER A 98 3.52 12.12 5.82
CA SER A 98 2.57 13.06 5.21
C SER A 98 2.90 14.52 5.51
N THR A 99 3.43 14.83 6.70
CA THR A 99 3.89 16.17 7.02
C THR A 99 5.04 16.60 6.09
N ASN A 100 6.02 15.73 5.85
CA ASN A 100 7.10 16.00 4.92
C ASN A 100 6.55 16.23 3.51
N ALA A 101 5.62 15.39 3.07
CA ALA A 101 5.00 15.53 1.77
C ALA A 101 4.26 16.87 1.63
N SER A 102 3.56 17.30 2.69
CA SER A 102 2.85 18.58 2.70
C SER A 102 3.79 19.78 2.56
N LEU A 103 5.04 19.63 2.97
CA LEU A 103 6.08 20.65 2.88
C LEU A 103 6.89 20.54 1.59
N GLY A 104 6.55 19.61 0.71
CA GLY A 104 7.31 19.39 -0.53
C GLY A 104 8.64 18.69 -0.31
N LEU A 105 8.86 18.07 0.86
CA LEU A 105 10.07 17.33 1.15
C LEU A 105 9.96 15.89 0.63
N PRO A 106 11.07 15.30 0.12
CA PRO A 106 11.01 13.99 -0.53
C PRO A 106 10.99 12.80 0.45
N TRP A 107 11.08 13.05 1.75
CA TRP A 107 11.16 12.00 2.76
C TRP A 107 9.75 11.52 3.16
N CYS A 108 9.12 10.85 2.24
CA CYS A 108 7.84 10.16 2.46
C CYS A 108 7.84 8.87 1.65
N ALA A 109 6.99 7.94 2.05
CA ALA A 109 6.95 6.61 1.44
C ALA A 109 5.59 5.97 1.56
N THR A 110 5.33 4.99 0.69
CA THR A 110 4.25 4.01 0.87
C THR A 110 4.89 2.75 1.44
N ALA A 111 4.40 2.29 2.58
CA ALA A 111 4.91 1.09 3.23
C ALA A 111 3.86 -0.03 3.17
N LEU A 112 4.25 -1.17 2.62
CA LEU A 112 3.39 -2.34 2.45
C LEU A 112 4.13 -3.59 2.90
N CYS A 113 3.44 -4.43 3.69
CA CYS A 113 4.02 -5.68 4.16
C CYS A 113 2.96 -6.78 4.09
N HIS A 114 3.25 -7.85 3.35
CA HIS A 114 2.37 -9.01 3.29
C HIS A 114 2.79 -10.02 4.38
N VAL A 115 1.91 -10.22 5.35
CA VAL A 115 2.14 -11.13 6.47
C VAL A 115 1.33 -12.39 6.24
N VAL A 116 1.98 -13.52 6.22
CA VAL A 116 1.38 -14.82 5.92
C VAL A 116 1.48 -15.71 7.15
N ASP A 117 0.37 -16.38 7.48
CA ASP A 117 0.34 -17.38 8.53
C ASP A 117 1.19 -18.57 8.11
N GLY A 118 2.03 -18.96 8.96
CA GLY A 118 2.90 -20.06 8.63
C GLY A 118 4.14 -20.17 9.40
#